data_426ffe5285c6f031b64a1f30c1b7064a
#
_entry.id   426ffe5285c6f031b64a1f30c1b7064a
#
_cell.length_a   1.000
_cell.length_b   1.000
_cell.length_c   1.000
_cell.angle_alpha   90.00
_cell.angle_beta   90.00
_cell.angle_gamma   90.00
#
_symmetry.space_group_name_H-M   'P 1'
#
loop_
_entity.id
_entity.type
_entity.pdbx_description
1 polymer ?
#
loop_
_entity_poly.entity_id
_entity_poly.type
_entity_poly.pdbx_seq_one_letter_code
_entity_poly.pdbx_strand_id
1 'polypeptide(L)'
;LVRLIAAGSLAGAELTISSAQPLPTALVESFSEPIPTANVRAIVIETDAAWLARAPQLTGRVRLVGGDPLALATAVGGNSDVAIYSAPVTTEGRVELLPFLREQSVSITAHRFGNPDRAMAGLTV
;
A
#
# COMPACT_ATOMS: atom_id res chain seq x y z
N LEU A 1 4.43 -12.76 -1.93
CA LEU A 1 3.29 -12.18 -2.63
C LEU A 1 1.97 -12.46 -1.91
N VAL A 2 1.61 -13.73 -1.61
CA VAL A 2 0.32 -14.12 -0.98
C VAL A 2 0.00 -13.30 0.27
N ARG A 3 0.98 -13.09 1.17
CA ARG A 3 0.79 -12.26 2.38
C ARG A 3 0.39 -10.83 2.08
N LEU A 4 0.97 -10.23 1.04
CA LEU A 4 0.65 -8.85 0.63
C LEU A 4 -0.75 -8.75 0.05
N ILE A 5 -1.14 -9.74 -0.74
CA ILE A 5 -2.49 -9.82 -1.28
C ILE A 5 -3.50 -9.97 -0.14
N ALA A 6 -3.21 -10.87 0.82
CA ALA A 6 -4.05 -11.04 2.01
C ALA A 6 -4.16 -9.74 2.84
N ALA A 7 -3.05 -9.02 3.03
CA ALA A 7 -3.04 -7.75 3.74
C ALA A 7 -3.86 -6.67 3.00
N GLY A 8 -3.68 -6.57 1.68
CA GLY A 8 -4.47 -5.66 0.85
C GLY A 8 -5.96 -5.97 0.89
N SER A 9 -6.32 -7.25 0.84
CA SER A 9 -7.71 -7.70 0.92
C SER A 9 -8.34 -7.36 2.28
N LEU A 10 -7.60 -7.61 3.37
CA LEU A 10 -8.04 -7.27 4.72
C LEU A 10 -8.26 -5.77 4.90
N ALA A 11 -7.43 -4.96 4.25
CA ALA A 11 -7.55 -3.51 4.24
C ALA A 11 -8.65 -2.98 3.29
N GLY A 12 -9.28 -3.83 2.50
CA GLY A 12 -10.23 -3.44 1.46
C GLY A 12 -9.60 -2.64 0.32
N ALA A 13 -8.29 -2.79 0.11
CA ALA A 13 -7.57 -2.05 -0.91
C ALA A 13 -7.77 -2.66 -2.30
N GLU A 14 -7.92 -1.81 -3.31
CA GLU A 14 -7.84 -2.21 -4.72
C GLU A 14 -6.36 -2.39 -5.10
N LEU A 15 -6.02 -3.55 -5.66
CA LEU A 15 -4.65 -3.93 -5.98
C LEU A 15 -4.43 -4.03 -7.49
N THR A 16 -3.34 -3.46 -7.97
CA THR A 16 -2.75 -3.78 -9.27
C THR A 16 -1.39 -4.45 -9.02
N ILE A 17 -1.20 -5.63 -9.57
CA ILE A 17 0.00 -6.43 -9.41
C ILE A 17 0.84 -6.32 -10.68
N SER A 18 2.06 -5.82 -10.58
CA SER A 18 3.06 -5.88 -11.66
C SER A 18 4.13 -6.91 -11.31
N SER A 19 4.48 -7.75 -12.26
CA SER A 19 5.46 -8.82 -12.09
C SER A 19 6.28 -9.04 -13.36
N ALA A 20 7.59 -9.24 -13.21
CA ALA A 20 8.47 -9.60 -14.33
C ALA A 20 8.27 -11.06 -14.79
N GLN A 21 7.62 -11.89 -13.99
CA GLN A 21 7.35 -13.29 -14.29
C GLN A 21 5.86 -13.59 -14.13
N PRO A 22 5.32 -14.54 -14.91
CA PRO A 22 3.95 -15.01 -14.69
C PRO A 22 3.72 -15.47 -13.26
N LEU A 23 2.58 -15.12 -12.69
CA LEU A 23 2.19 -15.61 -11.38
C LEU A 23 1.77 -17.08 -11.45
N PRO A 24 1.91 -17.86 -10.37
CA PRO A 24 1.40 -19.22 -10.30
C PRO A 24 -0.09 -19.29 -10.67
N THR A 25 -0.48 -20.23 -11.52
CA THR A 25 -1.86 -20.36 -12.04
C THR A 25 -2.87 -20.47 -10.90
N ALA A 26 -2.59 -21.29 -9.88
CA ALA A 26 -3.46 -21.44 -8.71
C ALA A 26 -3.71 -20.13 -7.97
N LEU A 27 -2.73 -19.21 -7.97
CA LEU A 27 -2.90 -17.89 -7.37
C LEU A 27 -3.81 -17.01 -8.24
N VAL A 28 -3.61 -17.03 -9.56
CA VAL A 28 -4.44 -16.25 -10.50
C VAL A 28 -5.89 -16.73 -10.47
N GLU A 29 -6.10 -18.05 -10.44
CA GLU A 29 -7.42 -18.68 -10.35
C GLU A 29 -8.15 -18.25 -9.07
N SER A 30 -7.45 -18.14 -7.94
CA SER A 30 -8.05 -17.72 -6.67
C SER A 30 -8.63 -16.30 -6.68
N PHE A 31 -8.25 -15.45 -7.65
CA PHE A 31 -8.83 -14.11 -7.82
C PHE A 31 -10.12 -14.12 -8.65
N SER A 32 -10.37 -15.20 -9.37
CA SER A 32 -11.51 -15.36 -10.26
C SER A 32 -12.69 -16.11 -9.61
N GLU A 33 -12.55 -16.51 -8.34
CA GLU A 33 -13.60 -17.19 -7.58
C GLU A 33 -14.83 -16.27 -7.38
N PRO A 34 -16.05 -16.86 -7.26
CA PRO A 34 -17.29 -16.10 -7.12
C PRO A 34 -17.35 -15.17 -5.90
N ILE A 35 -16.54 -15.44 -4.89
CA ILE A 35 -16.32 -14.55 -3.75
C ILE A 35 -14.84 -14.16 -3.78
N PRO A 36 -14.49 -13.05 -4.43
CA PRO A 36 -13.11 -12.64 -4.55
C PRO A 36 -12.55 -12.37 -3.15
N THR A 37 -11.57 -13.17 -2.77
CA THR A 37 -10.84 -13.00 -1.51
C THR A 37 -9.90 -11.80 -1.57
N ALA A 38 -9.70 -11.21 -2.75
CA ALA A 38 -8.86 -10.05 -2.96
C ALA A 38 -9.44 -9.14 -4.06
N ASN A 39 -9.40 -7.84 -3.84
CA ASN A 39 -9.79 -6.85 -4.83
C ASN A 39 -8.63 -6.59 -5.81
N VAL A 40 -8.28 -7.59 -6.63
CA VAL A 40 -7.23 -7.48 -7.65
C VAL A 40 -7.85 -6.98 -8.95
N ARG A 41 -7.59 -5.72 -9.27
CA ARG A 41 -8.08 -5.06 -10.48
C ARG A 41 -7.35 -5.53 -11.75
N ALA A 42 -6.03 -5.69 -11.66
CA ALA A 42 -5.20 -6.07 -12.79
C ALA A 42 -3.93 -6.80 -12.37
N ILE A 43 -3.48 -7.71 -13.23
CA ILE A 43 -2.17 -8.33 -13.17
C ILE A 43 -1.46 -7.98 -14.48
N VAL A 44 -0.31 -7.33 -14.37
CA VAL A 44 0.50 -6.89 -15.51
C VAL A 44 1.82 -7.64 -15.49
N ILE A 45 2.11 -8.36 -16.57
CA ILE A 45 3.41 -9.02 -16.75
C ILE A 45 4.26 -8.09 -17.61
N GLU A 46 5.29 -7.51 -17.02
CA GLU A 46 6.13 -6.51 -17.67
C GLU A 46 7.56 -6.54 -17.10
N THR A 47 8.53 -6.11 -17.90
CA THR A 47 9.92 -5.98 -17.45
C THR A 47 10.07 -4.81 -16.47
N ASP A 48 11.12 -4.85 -15.63
CA ASP A 48 11.45 -3.75 -14.73
C ASP A 48 11.64 -2.42 -15.50
N ALA A 49 12.24 -2.49 -16.67
CA ALA A 49 12.43 -1.31 -17.52
C ALA A 49 11.09 -0.72 -17.99
N ALA A 50 10.15 -1.55 -18.42
CA ALA A 50 8.83 -1.10 -18.85
C ALA A 50 8.04 -0.52 -17.66
N TRP A 51 8.11 -1.15 -16.49
CA TRP A 51 7.48 -0.67 -15.27
C TRP A 51 8.05 0.67 -14.82
N LEU A 52 9.38 0.83 -14.79
CA LEU A 52 10.04 2.10 -14.44
C LEU A 52 9.72 3.21 -15.43
N ALA A 53 9.56 2.90 -16.72
CA ALA A 53 9.20 3.90 -17.74
C ALA A 53 7.82 4.54 -17.48
N ARG A 54 6.89 3.83 -16.87
CA ARG A 54 5.57 4.36 -16.49
C ARG A 54 5.50 4.87 -15.05
N ALA A 55 6.56 4.73 -14.27
CA ALA A 55 6.61 5.16 -12.88
C ALA A 55 6.27 6.65 -12.66
N PRO A 56 6.61 7.59 -13.57
CA PRO A 56 6.19 9.00 -13.44
C PRO A 56 4.67 9.22 -13.40
N GLN A 57 3.88 8.25 -13.86
CA GLN A 57 2.42 8.32 -13.89
C GLN A 57 1.76 7.62 -12.69
N LEU A 58 2.56 7.03 -11.80
CA LEU A 58 2.06 6.35 -10.61
C LEU A 58 1.46 7.36 -9.63
N THR A 59 0.44 6.92 -8.95
CA THR A 59 -0.17 7.61 -7.80
C THR A 59 -0.46 6.61 -6.69
N GLY A 60 -0.56 7.11 -5.46
CA GLY A 60 -0.91 6.30 -4.31
C GLY A 60 0.27 5.52 -3.74
N ARG A 61 0.08 4.25 -3.41
CA ARG A 61 1.06 3.47 -2.67
C ARG A 61 1.62 2.34 -3.50
N VAL A 62 2.93 2.19 -3.47
CA VAL A 62 3.67 1.11 -4.12
C VAL A 62 4.30 0.23 -3.06
N ARG A 63 3.92 -1.05 -3.01
CA ARG A 63 4.59 -2.07 -2.22
C ARG A 63 5.57 -2.82 -3.13
N LEU A 64 6.82 -2.39 -3.10
CA LEU A 64 7.90 -3.00 -3.89
C LEU A 64 8.38 -4.29 -3.20
N VAL A 65 8.43 -5.39 -3.93
CA VAL A 65 8.93 -6.69 -3.47
C VAL A 65 10.08 -7.12 -4.35
N GLY A 66 11.28 -7.04 -3.83
CA GLY A 66 12.49 -7.13 -4.65
C GLY A 66 12.66 -5.86 -5.48
N GLY A 67 13.55 -5.87 -6.43
CA GLY A 67 13.86 -4.69 -7.23
C GLY A 67 14.65 -3.61 -6.49
N ASP A 68 14.92 -2.51 -7.18
CA ASP A 68 15.71 -1.40 -6.66
C ASP A 68 14.80 -0.22 -6.25
N PRO A 69 14.67 0.08 -4.94
CA PRO A 69 13.86 1.19 -4.47
C PRO A 69 14.42 2.55 -4.87
N LEU A 70 15.72 2.67 -5.07
CA LEU A 70 16.34 3.92 -5.52
C LEU A 70 16.03 4.20 -6.99
N ALA A 71 16.08 3.17 -7.83
CA ALA A 71 15.68 3.28 -9.23
C ALA A 71 14.22 3.71 -9.35
N LEU A 72 13.32 3.13 -8.53
CA LEU A 72 11.91 3.52 -8.50
C LEU A 72 11.73 4.96 -8.02
N ALA A 73 12.36 5.34 -6.91
CA ALA A 73 12.26 6.71 -6.39
C ALA A 73 12.76 7.76 -7.41
N THR A 74 13.84 7.42 -8.14
CA THR A 74 14.37 8.26 -9.21
C THR A 74 13.37 8.37 -10.37
N ALA A 75 12.79 7.24 -10.78
CA ALA A 75 11.82 7.21 -11.89
C ALA A 75 10.52 7.96 -11.56
N VAL A 76 10.06 7.92 -10.32
CA VAL A 76 8.91 8.69 -9.82
C VAL A 76 9.18 10.20 -9.79
N GLY A 77 10.47 10.61 -9.78
CA GLY A 77 10.86 12.01 -9.90
C GLY A 77 10.46 12.90 -8.72
N GLY A 78 10.35 12.33 -7.51
CA GLY A 78 9.97 13.07 -6.30
C GLY A 78 8.49 13.43 -6.21
N ASN A 79 7.63 12.74 -6.97
CA ASN A 79 6.18 12.93 -6.88
C ASN A 79 5.68 12.61 -5.46
N SER A 80 5.15 13.61 -4.76
CA SER A 80 4.63 13.50 -3.40
C SER A 80 3.38 12.62 -3.29
N ASP A 81 2.72 12.34 -4.40
CA ASP A 81 1.51 11.52 -4.44
C ASP A 81 1.81 10.01 -4.46
N VAL A 82 3.11 9.65 -4.45
CA VAL A 82 3.57 8.26 -4.43
C VAL A 82 4.32 7.95 -3.15
N ALA A 83 3.83 6.97 -2.38
CA ALA A 83 4.53 6.43 -1.23
C ALA A 83 5.11 5.04 -1.57
N ILE A 84 6.42 4.85 -1.37
CA ILE A 84 7.14 3.62 -1.71
C ILE A 84 7.44 2.84 -0.43
N TYR A 85 6.95 1.62 -0.34
CA TYR A 85 7.20 0.67 0.75
C TYR A 85 8.07 -0.47 0.20
N SER A 86 9.35 -0.48 0.52
CA SER A 86 10.34 -1.42 -0.03
C SER A 86 10.98 -2.35 1.00
N ALA A 87 10.56 -2.25 2.26
CA ALA A 87 11.08 -3.14 3.32
C ALA A 87 10.84 -4.61 2.98
N PRO A 88 11.67 -5.54 3.44
CA PRO A 88 11.45 -6.97 3.28
C PRO A 88 10.06 -7.40 3.78
N VAL A 89 9.47 -8.40 3.12
CA VAL A 89 8.18 -8.95 3.56
C VAL A 89 8.37 -9.68 4.89
N THR A 90 7.55 -9.33 5.87
CA THR A 90 7.63 -9.90 7.22
C THR A 90 6.53 -10.92 7.51
N THR A 91 6.62 -11.60 8.66
CA THR A 91 5.54 -12.44 9.20
C THR A 91 4.56 -11.62 10.04
N GLU A 92 4.90 -10.38 10.35
CA GLU A 92 4.11 -9.48 11.19
C GLU A 92 2.96 -8.87 10.39
N GLY A 93 1.76 -9.41 10.53
CA GLY A 93 0.59 -9.00 9.75
C GLY A 93 0.26 -7.52 9.87
N ARG A 94 0.46 -6.93 11.06
CA ARG A 94 0.23 -5.49 11.28
C ARG A 94 1.18 -4.62 10.46
N VAL A 95 2.43 -5.04 10.31
CA VAL A 95 3.43 -4.31 9.51
C VAL A 95 3.07 -4.40 8.03
N GLU A 96 2.66 -5.58 7.56
CA GLU A 96 2.27 -5.76 6.15
C GLU A 96 0.95 -5.08 5.77
N LEU A 97 0.12 -4.69 6.75
CA LEU A 97 -1.07 -3.90 6.50
C LEU A 97 -0.76 -2.43 6.19
N LEU A 98 0.33 -1.86 6.74
CA LEU A 98 0.64 -0.43 6.65
C LEU A 98 0.60 0.13 5.22
N PRO A 99 1.16 -0.52 4.18
CA PRO A 99 1.10 -0.02 2.82
C PRO A 99 -0.32 0.11 2.26
N PHE A 100 -1.30 -0.58 2.83
CA PHE A 100 -2.68 -0.65 2.34
C PHE A 100 -3.65 0.19 3.16
N LEU A 101 -3.25 0.66 4.35
CA LEU A 101 -4.09 1.49 5.21
C LEU A 101 -3.96 2.96 4.86
N ARG A 102 -5.05 3.71 4.99
CA ARG A 102 -5.01 5.17 4.95
C ARG A 102 -4.74 5.69 6.35
N GLU A 103 -3.74 6.54 6.48
CA GLU A 103 -3.45 7.25 7.72
C GLU A 103 -4.45 8.39 7.89
N GLN A 104 -5.01 8.50 9.08
CA GLN A 104 -5.83 9.63 9.49
C GLN A 104 -5.18 10.27 10.70
N SER A 105 -4.84 11.55 10.60
CA SER A 105 -4.43 12.32 11.76
C SER A 105 -5.68 12.87 12.46
N VAL A 106 -5.84 12.51 13.74
CA VAL A 106 -6.86 13.06 14.60
C VAL A 106 -6.19 13.99 15.60
N SER A 107 -6.50 15.28 15.54
CA SER A 107 -5.98 16.28 16.47
C SER A 107 -7.14 16.81 17.31
N ILE A 108 -7.02 16.67 18.62
CA ILE A 108 -7.95 17.23 19.60
C ILE A 108 -7.26 18.37 20.32
N THR A 109 -7.71 19.60 20.09
CA THR A 109 -7.17 20.76 20.76
C THR A 109 -7.91 20.98 22.08
N ALA A 110 -7.23 20.72 23.19
CA ALA A 110 -7.76 20.94 24.54
C ALA A 110 -7.53 22.37 25.09
N HIS A 111 -6.98 23.26 24.26
CA HIS A 111 -6.65 24.63 24.63
C HIS A 111 -7.37 25.63 23.74
N ARG A 112 -7.96 26.65 24.35
CA ARG A 112 -8.46 27.84 23.68
C ARG A 112 -7.73 29.03 24.29
N PHE A 113 -6.96 29.76 23.49
CA PHE A 113 -6.19 30.93 23.94
C PHE A 113 -5.28 30.67 25.16
N GLY A 114 -4.65 29.49 25.22
CA GLY A 114 -3.73 29.13 26.30
C GLY A 114 -4.38 28.54 27.56
N ASN A 115 -5.70 28.51 27.66
CA ASN A 115 -6.39 27.89 28.79
C ASN A 115 -6.84 26.46 28.47
N PRO A 116 -6.56 25.45 29.31
CA PRO A 116 -7.08 24.11 29.16
C PRO A 116 -8.60 24.10 29.25
N ASP A 117 -9.28 23.45 28.29
CA ASP A 117 -10.70 23.21 28.40
C ASP A 117 -10.94 21.93 29.22
N ARG A 118 -11.54 22.11 30.44
CA ARG A 118 -11.83 21.02 31.36
C ARG A 118 -12.80 19.99 30.78
N ALA A 119 -13.61 20.35 29.80
CA ALA A 119 -14.54 19.43 29.13
C ALA A 119 -13.81 18.36 28.35
N MET A 120 -12.55 18.62 27.94
CA MET A 120 -11.73 17.69 27.16
C MET A 120 -10.87 16.75 28.03
N ALA A 121 -10.81 16.98 29.37
CA ALA A 121 -9.99 16.18 30.28
C ALA A 121 -10.46 14.72 30.46
N GLY A 122 -11.67 14.41 30.02
CA GLY A 122 -12.27 13.06 30.11
C GLY A 122 -12.31 12.28 28.80
N LEU A 123 -11.77 12.81 27.69
CA LEU A 123 -11.73 12.11 26.43
C LEU A 123 -10.59 11.07 26.43
N THR A 124 -10.98 9.80 26.41
CA THR A 124 -10.06 8.68 26.15
C THR A 124 -10.07 8.42 24.65
N VAL A 125 -8.89 8.46 24.03
CA VAL A 125 -8.67 8.11 22.61
C VAL A 125 -8.41 6.63 22.50
#